data_2c5ca00a87db893470cadc19b1a244eb
#
_entry.id   2c5ca00a87db893470cadc19b1a244eb
#
_cell.length_a   1.000
_cell.length_b   1.000
_cell.length_c   1.000
_cell.angle_alpha   90.00
_cell.angle_beta   90.00
_cell.angle_gamma   90.00
#
_symmetry.space_group_name_H-M   'P 1'
#
loop_
_entity.id
_entity.type
_entity.pdbx_description
1 polymer ?
#
loop_
_entity_poly.entity_id
_entity_poly.type
_entity_poly.pdbx_seq_one_letter_code
_entity_poly.pdbx_strand_id
1 'polypeptide(L)'
;MQTQEVDIKPNIKVFMRSDSEMLDEVMVVAYGTAKKSAFTGSASVIKSETLEKRQVSNLSNALSGTVSGVQTQSTNGQPGTSATVRIRGIGSMYASNNPLYVVDGIPYEGDISAVNSQDIESMTVLKDAAAAALYGARGANGVILVTTKKGKSGDTQISLDARWGVNSRLVKNYDVLQNANTYMETAYSALYNGYLYNSGYTAERAYQLANADLFPKLGYQVYTIPDGQYLIGRNGKLNPYATLGYSDGDYYYTPDNWSDEMFQSNLRQEYNLSVSGGSDKLSYYLSASYLNDEGIIENSGFERISTRMNVDYQAKKWLKLGVNLSYSNVTSRSPGDQDTDAATSSGNAFFVGNFIAPIYPMYVRNADGSFQYNANTGYHVYDYGDGSSTNFTRNFMSMSNPMSGFLYDTEKYLMDILNGKWYAKIDIIDGLSLTASLGLHIDNTRQHSVGNKYYGQSASYGGSVMQYSSRVYSLDQQYLLN
;
A
#
# COMPACT_ATOMS: atom_id res chain seq x y z
N MET A 1 -25.12 38.67 -3.36
CA MET A 1 -25.75 39.68 -4.27
C MET A 1 -25.65 41.03 -3.59
N GLN A 2 -25.05 42.02 -4.23
CA GLN A 2 -24.99 43.38 -3.66
C GLN A 2 -26.38 43.99 -3.59
N THR A 3 -26.72 44.58 -2.45
CA THR A 3 -27.97 45.31 -2.26
C THR A 3 -27.94 46.58 -3.12
N GLN A 4 -28.95 46.76 -3.95
CA GLN A 4 -29.12 47.99 -4.76
C GLN A 4 -30.38 48.71 -4.31
N GLU A 5 -30.25 49.97 -3.96
CA GLU A 5 -31.38 50.88 -3.76
C GLU A 5 -31.79 51.47 -5.11
N VAL A 6 -33.04 51.33 -5.48
CA VAL A 6 -33.56 51.79 -6.75
C VAL A 6 -34.85 52.61 -6.47
N ASP A 7 -34.92 53.79 -7.05
CA ASP A 7 -36.12 54.66 -6.98
C ASP A 7 -37.36 53.94 -7.54
N ILE A 8 -38.48 54.06 -6.88
CA ILE A 8 -39.76 53.48 -7.32
C ILE A 8 -40.28 54.21 -8.56
N LYS A 9 -40.29 53.50 -9.72
CA LYS A 9 -40.82 53.99 -11.00
C LYS A 9 -41.80 52.95 -11.55
N PRO A 10 -42.78 53.35 -12.41
CA PRO A 10 -43.78 52.43 -12.95
C PRO A 10 -43.22 51.22 -13.71
N ASN A 11 -41.99 51.30 -14.22
CA ASN A 11 -41.25 50.19 -14.84
C ASN A 11 -39.80 50.25 -14.33
N ILE A 12 -39.42 49.29 -13.44
CA ILE A 12 -38.08 49.20 -12.88
C ILE A 12 -37.35 48.04 -13.55
N LYS A 13 -36.28 48.33 -14.29
CA LYS A 13 -35.31 47.33 -14.74
C LYS A 13 -34.11 47.32 -13.79
N VAL A 14 -34.00 46.27 -12.95
CA VAL A 14 -32.87 46.08 -12.04
C VAL A 14 -31.88 45.15 -12.70
N PHE A 15 -30.67 45.60 -12.98
CA PHE A 15 -29.55 44.75 -13.39
C PHE A 15 -28.82 44.31 -12.12
N MET A 16 -29.08 43.08 -11.69
CA MET A 16 -28.37 42.46 -10.56
C MET A 16 -26.90 42.21 -10.95
N ARG A 17 -25.98 42.85 -10.27
CA ARG A 17 -24.56 42.50 -10.37
C ARG A 17 -24.31 41.30 -9.48
N SER A 18 -23.61 40.29 -10.01
CA SER A 18 -23.15 39.17 -9.18
C SER A 18 -22.13 39.70 -8.16
N ASP A 19 -22.36 39.39 -6.90
CA ASP A 19 -21.42 39.61 -5.82
C ASP A 19 -20.39 38.46 -5.85
N SER A 20 -19.71 38.36 -6.98
CA SER A 20 -18.54 37.51 -7.08
C SER A 20 -17.33 38.34 -6.64
N GLU A 21 -17.14 38.52 -5.35
CA GLU A 21 -15.80 38.59 -4.82
C GLU A 21 -15.18 37.23 -5.14
N MET A 22 -14.46 37.15 -6.25
CA MET A 22 -13.51 36.08 -6.43
C MET A 22 -12.47 36.31 -5.32
N LEU A 23 -12.63 35.58 -4.21
CA LEU A 23 -11.58 35.46 -3.24
C LEU A 23 -10.35 34.97 -4.02
N ASP A 24 -9.38 35.86 -4.20
CA ASP A 24 -8.12 35.53 -4.86
C ASP A 24 -7.54 34.32 -4.12
N GLU A 25 -7.57 33.15 -4.76
CA GLU A 25 -7.04 31.91 -4.18
C GLU A 25 -5.53 32.12 -3.98
N VAL A 26 -5.12 32.17 -2.71
CA VAL A 26 -3.72 32.29 -2.32
C VAL A 26 -3.11 30.91 -2.30
N MET A 27 -1.99 30.74 -2.98
CA MET A 27 -1.23 29.49 -3.01
C MET A 27 0.11 29.68 -2.33
N VAL A 28 0.57 28.62 -1.66
CA VAL A 28 1.94 28.57 -1.15
C VAL A 28 2.87 28.31 -2.34
N VAL A 29 3.89 29.15 -2.50
CA VAL A 29 4.93 29.03 -3.51
C VAL A 29 6.29 29.14 -2.80
N ALA A 30 7.16 28.18 -3.02
CA ALA A 30 8.52 28.16 -2.50
C ALA A 30 8.68 28.77 -1.09
N TYR A 31 9.12 30.00 -0.97
CA TYR A 31 9.38 30.68 0.31
C TYR A 31 8.34 31.75 0.67
N GLY A 32 7.17 31.71 0.07
CA GLY A 32 6.13 32.69 0.31
C GLY A 32 4.75 32.26 -0.15
N THR A 33 3.83 33.20 -0.15
CA THR A 33 2.48 33.02 -0.69
C THR A 33 2.29 33.98 -1.87
N ALA A 34 1.68 33.49 -2.94
CA ALA A 34 1.31 34.30 -4.08
C ALA A 34 -0.18 34.14 -4.37
N LYS A 35 -0.79 35.21 -4.91
CA LYS A 35 -2.13 35.08 -5.50
C LYS A 35 -2.04 34.18 -6.72
N LYS A 36 -2.95 33.24 -6.87
CA LYS A 36 -3.00 32.32 -8.01
C LYS A 36 -3.06 33.06 -9.34
N SER A 37 -3.77 34.20 -9.36
CA SER A 37 -3.88 35.11 -10.52
C SER A 37 -2.56 35.78 -10.88
N ALA A 38 -1.67 36.00 -9.93
CA ALA A 38 -0.37 36.67 -10.11
C ALA A 38 0.79 35.68 -10.36
N PHE A 39 0.55 34.37 -10.19
CA PHE A 39 1.56 33.34 -10.38
C PHE A 39 1.66 32.93 -11.85
N THR A 40 2.79 33.24 -12.47
CA THR A 40 3.04 32.94 -13.90
C THR A 40 3.43 31.51 -14.19
N GLY A 41 3.75 30.71 -13.14
CA GLY A 41 4.15 29.32 -13.25
C GLY A 41 2.96 28.34 -13.28
N SER A 42 3.22 27.10 -13.70
CA SER A 42 2.21 26.03 -13.68
C SER A 42 2.18 25.34 -12.31
N ALA A 43 1.20 25.67 -11.49
CA ALA A 43 0.96 25.05 -10.19
C ALA A 43 -0.46 24.52 -10.07
N SER A 44 -0.63 23.46 -9.27
CA SER A 44 -1.95 22.92 -8.92
C SER A 44 -2.03 22.71 -7.42
N VAL A 45 -3.16 23.12 -6.82
CA VAL A 45 -3.39 23.02 -5.38
C VAL A 45 -4.44 21.96 -5.10
N ILE A 46 -4.16 21.08 -4.16
CA ILE A 46 -5.09 20.10 -3.59
C ILE A 46 -5.37 20.54 -2.16
N LYS A 47 -6.63 20.77 -1.83
CA LYS A 47 -7.04 21.19 -0.49
C LYS A 47 -7.26 20.02 0.45
N SER A 48 -7.22 20.26 1.76
CA SER A 48 -7.45 19.27 2.83
C SER A 48 -8.70 18.43 2.61
N GLU A 49 -9.83 19.03 2.21
CA GLU A 49 -11.09 18.32 1.97
C GLU A 49 -10.97 17.17 0.95
N THR A 50 -10.12 17.33 -0.07
CA THR A 50 -9.87 16.28 -1.07
C THR A 50 -8.98 15.20 -0.52
N LEU A 51 -7.98 15.56 0.29
CA LEU A 51 -7.05 14.63 0.92
C LEU A 51 -7.74 13.78 1.98
N GLU A 52 -8.55 14.41 2.83
CA GLU A 52 -9.30 13.75 3.91
C GLU A 52 -10.30 12.71 3.41
N LYS A 53 -10.94 12.97 2.25
CA LYS A 53 -11.91 12.04 1.65
C LYS A 53 -11.26 10.76 1.10
N ARG A 54 -9.96 10.77 0.82
CA ARG A 54 -9.29 9.66 0.13
C ARG A 54 -8.86 8.51 1.03
N GLN A 55 -8.80 8.70 2.33
CA GLN A 55 -8.46 7.65 3.32
C GLN A 55 -7.24 6.79 2.93
N VAL A 56 -6.16 7.44 2.51
CA VAL A 56 -4.93 6.75 2.10
C VAL A 56 -3.94 6.64 3.26
N SER A 57 -3.24 5.53 3.36
CA SER A 57 -2.19 5.30 4.36
C SER A 57 -0.90 6.05 4.00
N ASN A 58 -0.63 6.25 2.70
CA ASN A 58 0.51 6.99 2.19
C ASN A 58 0.04 8.19 1.35
N LEU A 59 0.63 9.36 1.63
CA LEU A 59 0.25 10.63 1.01
C LEU A 59 0.50 10.66 -0.51
N SER A 60 1.49 9.91 -1.03
CA SER A 60 1.76 9.83 -2.46
C SER A 60 0.56 9.28 -3.25
N ASN A 61 -0.20 8.36 -2.65
CA ASN A 61 -1.41 7.78 -3.25
C ASN A 61 -2.56 8.81 -3.36
N ALA A 62 -2.56 9.84 -2.52
CA ALA A 62 -3.56 10.92 -2.58
C ALA A 62 -3.45 11.77 -3.85
N LEU A 63 -2.31 11.75 -4.53
CA LEU A 63 -2.09 12.50 -5.77
C LEU A 63 -2.73 11.83 -7.00
N SER A 64 -3.11 10.56 -6.91
CA SER A 64 -3.63 9.79 -8.04
C SER A 64 -4.91 10.41 -8.61
N GLY A 65 -4.89 10.80 -9.89
CA GLY A 65 -6.04 11.37 -10.58
C GLY A 65 -6.51 12.74 -10.08
N THR A 66 -5.75 13.42 -9.20
CA THR A 66 -6.14 14.74 -8.66
C THR A 66 -5.53 15.91 -9.40
N VAL A 67 -4.38 15.72 -10.03
CA VAL A 67 -3.60 16.80 -10.63
C VAL A 67 -3.25 16.46 -12.08
N SER A 68 -3.62 17.31 -13.02
CA SER A 68 -3.24 17.14 -14.44
C SER A 68 -1.71 17.23 -14.60
N GLY A 69 -1.11 16.34 -15.41
CA GLY A 69 0.34 16.28 -15.64
C GLY A 69 1.13 15.65 -14.50
N VAL A 70 0.45 15.02 -13.53
CA VAL A 70 1.04 14.15 -12.51
C VAL A 70 0.57 12.72 -12.79
N GLN A 71 1.52 11.84 -13.01
CA GLN A 71 1.28 10.40 -13.12
C GLN A 71 1.64 9.74 -11.80
N THR A 72 0.75 8.92 -11.29
CA THR A 72 0.97 8.11 -10.10
C THR A 72 0.74 6.66 -10.45
N GLN A 73 1.66 5.82 -10.07
CA GLN A 73 1.57 4.38 -10.25
C GLN A 73 1.83 3.69 -8.91
N SER A 74 0.83 2.99 -8.42
CA SER A 74 1.00 2.03 -7.32
C SER A 74 1.34 0.68 -7.93
N THR A 75 2.44 0.08 -7.53
CA THR A 75 2.90 -1.22 -8.02
C THR A 75 2.16 -2.37 -7.36
N ASN A 76 1.69 -2.15 -6.13
CA ASN A 76 0.90 -3.12 -5.37
C ASN A 76 -0.14 -2.41 -4.50
N GLY A 77 -1.02 -3.19 -3.88
CA GLY A 77 -2.06 -2.69 -2.98
C GLY A 77 -1.70 -2.79 -1.49
N GLN A 78 -0.44 -3.03 -1.16
CA GLN A 78 -0.01 -3.15 0.23
C GLN A 78 -0.21 -1.82 0.98
N PRO A 79 -0.82 -1.83 2.18
CA PRO A 79 -0.96 -0.65 2.99
C PRO A 79 0.37 0.06 3.27
N GLY A 80 0.37 1.39 3.23
CA GLY A 80 1.55 2.21 3.48
C GLY A 80 2.54 2.34 2.32
N THR A 81 2.45 1.51 1.28
CA THR A 81 3.38 1.57 0.14
C THR A 81 3.24 2.88 -0.63
N SER A 82 4.39 3.48 -0.95
CA SER A 82 4.47 4.72 -1.71
C SER A 82 4.16 4.48 -3.19
N ALA A 83 3.26 5.29 -3.77
CA ALA A 83 3.12 5.34 -5.21
C ALA A 83 4.33 6.01 -5.86
N THR A 84 4.73 5.49 -7.01
CA THR A 84 5.68 6.19 -7.87
C THR A 84 5.00 7.43 -8.45
N VAL A 85 5.53 8.61 -8.16
CA VAL A 85 5.01 9.89 -8.65
C VAL A 85 5.94 10.44 -9.73
N ARG A 86 5.38 10.82 -10.87
CA ARG A 86 6.10 11.46 -11.98
C ARG A 86 5.39 12.74 -12.39
N ILE A 87 6.14 13.83 -12.48
CA ILE A 87 5.63 15.13 -12.92
C ILE A 87 6.16 15.40 -14.32
N ARG A 88 5.26 15.49 -15.31
CA ARG A 88 5.60 15.69 -16.74
C ARG A 88 6.47 14.59 -17.38
N GLY A 89 6.48 13.37 -16.79
CA GLY A 89 7.15 12.21 -17.35
C GLY A 89 8.52 11.89 -16.73
N ILE A 90 9.35 11.18 -17.46
CA ILE A 90 10.67 10.70 -17.04
C ILE A 90 11.74 11.68 -17.55
N GLY A 91 12.50 12.26 -16.65
CA GLY A 91 13.55 13.24 -16.96
C GLY A 91 14.95 12.62 -17.12
N SER A 92 15.20 11.45 -16.52
CA SER A 92 16.50 10.79 -16.53
C SER A 92 16.36 9.27 -16.64
N MET A 93 17.28 8.65 -17.37
CA MET A 93 17.39 7.18 -17.44
C MET A 93 18.20 6.59 -16.29
N TYR A 94 19.07 7.37 -15.66
CA TYR A 94 20.02 6.87 -14.65
C TYR A 94 19.84 7.52 -13.27
N ALA A 95 19.28 8.73 -13.20
CA ALA A 95 19.02 9.42 -11.94
C ALA A 95 17.57 9.22 -11.48
N SER A 96 17.32 9.49 -10.19
CA SER A 96 15.97 9.48 -9.64
C SER A 96 15.05 10.43 -10.41
N ASN A 97 13.85 9.98 -10.71
CA ASN A 97 12.79 10.79 -11.33
C ASN A 97 11.70 11.19 -10.32
N ASN A 98 11.93 10.97 -9.02
CA ASN A 98 10.97 11.33 -7.99
C ASN A 98 10.94 12.85 -7.78
N PRO A 99 9.76 13.45 -7.57
CA PRO A 99 9.65 14.84 -7.21
C PRO A 99 10.22 15.10 -5.81
N LEU A 100 10.65 16.33 -5.57
CA LEU A 100 11.05 16.76 -4.23
C LEU A 100 9.81 17.06 -3.39
N TYR A 101 9.69 16.45 -2.22
CA TYR A 101 8.71 16.86 -1.21
C TYR A 101 9.31 17.96 -0.33
N VAL A 102 8.50 18.97 -0.04
CA VAL A 102 8.87 20.07 0.86
C VAL A 102 7.74 20.26 1.86
N VAL A 103 8.00 19.98 3.13
CA VAL A 103 7.01 20.10 4.21
C VAL A 103 7.25 21.39 4.98
N ASP A 104 6.28 22.29 4.98
CA ASP A 104 6.34 23.62 5.62
C ASP A 104 7.59 24.44 5.25
N GLY A 105 8.05 24.29 4.01
CA GLY A 105 9.21 25.00 3.45
C GLY A 105 10.55 24.35 3.73
N ILE A 106 10.61 23.18 4.36
CA ILE A 106 11.82 22.39 4.56
C ILE A 106 11.81 21.16 3.64
N PRO A 107 12.87 20.89 2.86
CA PRO A 107 13.01 19.67 2.08
C PRO A 107 12.86 18.43 2.97
N TYR A 108 12.05 17.49 2.50
CA TYR A 108 11.75 16.26 3.23
C TYR A 108 12.47 15.07 2.58
N GLU A 109 13.34 14.41 3.35
CA GLU A 109 14.20 13.32 2.87
C GLU A 109 13.65 11.92 3.23
N GLY A 110 12.65 11.83 4.08
CA GLY A 110 12.09 10.57 4.59
C GLY A 110 10.97 10.01 3.72
N ASP A 111 10.43 8.87 4.14
CA ASP A 111 9.24 8.30 3.52
C ASP A 111 8.01 9.16 3.85
N ILE A 112 7.31 9.61 2.82
CA ILE A 112 6.14 10.48 2.95
C ILE A 112 4.94 9.80 3.62
N SER A 113 4.97 8.48 3.80
CA SER A 113 3.98 7.72 4.58
C SER A 113 3.96 8.11 6.07
N ALA A 114 5.07 8.66 6.57
CA ALA A 114 5.15 9.17 7.94
C ALA A 114 4.34 10.45 8.16
N VAL A 115 3.98 11.16 7.08
CA VAL A 115 3.17 12.39 7.17
C VAL A 115 1.70 12.04 7.18
N ASN A 116 1.00 12.43 8.26
CA ASN A 116 -0.43 12.21 8.37
C ASN A 116 -1.21 13.14 7.43
N SER A 117 -2.03 12.58 6.54
CA SER A 117 -2.86 13.33 5.60
C SER A 117 -3.88 14.25 6.30
N GLN A 118 -4.31 13.90 7.51
CA GLN A 118 -5.25 14.69 8.32
C GLN A 118 -4.64 15.98 8.87
N ASP A 119 -3.30 16.06 8.96
CA ASP A 119 -2.58 17.26 9.40
C ASP A 119 -2.30 18.25 8.26
N ILE A 120 -2.69 17.92 7.02
CA ILE A 120 -2.37 18.72 5.84
C ILE A 120 -3.50 19.71 5.54
N GLU A 121 -3.15 20.97 5.37
CA GLU A 121 -4.05 22.02 4.91
C GLU A 121 -4.14 22.04 3.38
N SER A 122 -2.98 21.90 2.70
CA SER A 122 -2.94 21.85 1.24
C SER A 122 -1.66 21.20 0.71
N MET A 123 -1.74 20.69 -0.50
CA MET A 123 -0.58 20.28 -1.30
C MET A 123 -0.54 21.07 -2.58
N THR A 124 0.60 21.70 -2.87
CA THR A 124 0.83 22.45 -4.11
C THR A 124 1.87 21.73 -4.96
N VAL A 125 1.50 21.35 -6.17
CA VAL A 125 2.42 20.72 -7.13
C VAL A 125 2.97 21.76 -8.09
N LEU A 126 4.28 22.03 -8.01
CA LEU A 126 5.02 22.90 -8.91
C LEU A 126 5.55 22.06 -10.08
N LYS A 127 5.04 22.35 -11.28
CA LYS A 127 5.28 21.48 -12.45
C LYS A 127 6.33 22.02 -13.42
N ASP A 128 6.69 23.27 -13.32
CA ASP A 128 7.66 23.88 -14.23
C ASP A 128 8.98 24.26 -13.55
N ALA A 129 10.03 24.38 -14.37
CA ALA A 129 11.36 24.69 -13.89
C ALA A 129 11.45 26.09 -13.24
N ALA A 130 10.65 27.07 -13.68
CA ALA A 130 10.66 28.42 -13.10
C ALA A 130 10.12 28.40 -11.66
N ALA A 131 9.02 27.66 -11.43
CA ALA A 131 8.44 27.49 -10.11
C ALA A 131 9.36 26.64 -9.17
N ALA A 132 10.08 25.67 -9.73
CA ALA A 132 10.97 24.79 -9.00
C ALA A 132 12.39 25.33 -8.81
N ALA A 133 12.78 26.39 -9.54
CA ALA A 133 14.15 26.94 -9.59
C ALA A 133 14.73 27.28 -8.22
N LEU A 134 13.89 27.70 -7.27
CA LEU A 134 14.30 28.04 -5.90
C LEU A 134 14.81 26.83 -5.11
N TYR A 135 14.53 25.61 -5.57
CA TYR A 135 15.01 24.35 -4.96
C TYR A 135 16.24 23.78 -5.68
N GLY A 136 16.78 24.52 -6.67
CA GLY A 136 17.96 24.14 -7.44
C GLY A 136 17.79 22.81 -8.16
N ALA A 137 18.86 22.05 -8.30
CA ALA A 137 18.88 20.75 -8.99
C ALA A 137 17.92 19.72 -8.37
N ARG A 138 17.64 19.81 -7.07
CA ARG A 138 16.69 18.91 -6.38
C ARG A 138 15.25 19.08 -6.85
N GLY A 139 14.89 20.27 -7.36
CA GLY A 139 13.59 20.56 -7.94
C GLY A 139 13.42 20.17 -9.41
N ALA A 140 14.42 19.58 -10.07
CA ALA A 140 14.42 19.30 -11.51
C ALA A 140 13.25 18.41 -11.95
N ASN A 141 12.82 17.47 -11.12
CA ASN A 141 11.70 16.55 -11.39
C ASN A 141 10.34 17.11 -10.91
N GLY A 142 10.27 18.40 -10.56
CA GLY A 142 9.13 19.06 -9.94
C GLY A 142 9.17 19.01 -8.41
N VAL A 143 8.34 19.83 -7.79
CA VAL A 143 8.30 19.98 -6.34
C VAL A 143 6.86 19.85 -5.85
N ILE A 144 6.68 19.12 -4.77
CA ILE A 144 5.40 18.96 -4.07
C ILE A 144 5.52 19.65 -2.72
N LEU A 145 4.87 20.82 -2.60
CA LEU A 145 4.82 21.57 -1.36
C LEU A 145 3.67 21.05 -0.51
N VAL A 146 3.98 20.62 0.69
CA VAL A 146 3.00 20.17 1.69
C VAL A 146 2.91 21.23 2.76
N THR A 147 1.74 21.85 2.89
CA THR A 147 1.46 22.84 3.94
C THR A 147 0.60 22.18 5.00
N THR A 148 1.04 22.25 6.25
CA THR A 148 0.33 21.64 7.36
C THR A 148 -0.63 22.62 8.04
N LYS A 149 -1.65 22.09 8.71
CA LYS A 149 -2.66 22.87 9.46
C LYS A 149 -2.00 23.72 10.53
N LYS A 150 -2.52 24.94 10.70
CA LYS A 150 -2.08 25.92 11.72
C LYS A 150 -3.27 26.37 12.56
N GLY A 151 -2.99 26.86 13.73
CA GLY A 151 -3.98 27.53 14.56
C GLY A 151 -4.44 28.85 13.92
N LYS A 152 -5.69 29.21 14.15
CA LYS A 152 -6.28 30.51 13.78
C LYS A 152 -6.65 31.25 15.06
N SER A 153 -6.65 32.56 15.02
CA SER A 153 -7.19 33.38 16.13
C SER A 153 -8.65 33.03 16.35
N GLY A 154 -9.04 32.84 17.61
CA GLY A 154 -10.38 32.45 18.03
C GLY A 154 -10.37 31.42 19.13
N ASP A 155 -11.55 30.97 19.52
CA ASP A 155 -11.75 29.99 20.58
C ASP A 155 -11.07 28.65 20.24
N THR A 156 -10.65 27.96 21.29
CA THR A 156 -10.07 26.61 21.16
C THR A 156 -11.09 25.63 20.58
N GLN A 157 -10.72 25.00 19.48
CA GLN A 157 -11.50 23.95 18.82
C GLN A 157 -10.84 22.60 19.08
N ILE A 158 -11.61 21.63 19.51
CA ILE A 158 -11.18 20.24 19.69
C ILE A 158 -11.95 19.41 18.67
N SER A 159 -11.23 18.64 17.84
CA SER A 159 -11.82 17.77 16.85
C SER A 159 -11.30 16.35 17.03
N LEU A 160 -12.23 15.39 17.04
CA LEU A 160 -11.93 13.95 16.99
C LEU A 160 -12.56 13.38 15.73
N ASP A 161 -11.71 12.80 14.88
CA ASP A 161 -12.13 12.05 13.70
C ASP A 161 -11.76 10.58 13.91
N ALA A 162 -12.73 9.69 13.78
CA ALA A 162 -12.56 8.25 13.94
C ALA A 162 -13.18 7.54 12.73
N ARG A 163 -12.39 6.68 12.07
CA ARG A 163 -12.78 6.00 10.84
C ARG A 163 -12.47 4.53 10.93
N TRP A 164 -13.39 3.72 10.41
CA TRP A 164 -13.24 2.28 10.26
C TRP A 164 -13.55 1.90 8.82
N GLY A 165 -12.81 0.93 8.32
CA GLY A 165 -13.01 0.35 7.00
C GLY A 165 -12.61 -1.11 6.98
N VAL A 166 -12.93 -1.80 5.91
CA VAL A 166 -12.52 -3.19 5.69
C VAL A 166 -11.72 -3.26 4.40
N ASN A 167 -10.50 -3.77 4.49
CA ASN A 167 -9.71 -4.12 3.33
C ASN A 167 -10.10 -5.52 2.89
N SER A 168 -10.52 -5.66 1.66
CA SER A 168 -10.88 -6.94 1.07
C SER A 168 -10.44 -6.99 -0.39
N ARG A 169 -10.32 -8.19 -0.93
CA ARG A 169 -9.97 -8.37 -2.32
C ARG A 169 -11.14 -7.92 -3.22
N LEU A 170 -10.97 -6.81 -3.93
CA LEU A 170 -11.97 -6.28 -4.86
C LEU A 170 -11.82 -6.87 -6.26
N VAL A 171 -10.57 -7.08 -6.71
CA VAL A 171 -10.29 -7.65 -8.03
C VAL A 171 -10.50 -9.16 -7.96
N LYS A 172 -11.41 -9.66 -8.76
CA LYS A 172 -11.66 -11.09 -8.90
C LYS A 172 -10.45 -11.80 -9.48
N ASN A 173 -10.30 -13.10 -9.12
CA ASN A 173 -9.35 -13.97 -9.81
C ASN A 173 -9.66 -14.04 -11.31
N TYR A 174 -8.66 -14.39 -12.10
CA TYR A 174 -8.90 -14.84 -13.46
C TYR A 174 -9.89 -16.02 -13.44
N ASP A 175 -10.61 -16.18 -14.56
CA ASP A 175 -11.51 -17.31 -14.75
C ASP A 175 -10.66 -18.57 -15.01
N VAL A 176 -10.29 -19.26 -13.93
CA VAL A 176 -9.48 -20.47 -13.93
C VAL A 176 -10.30 -21.67 -13.46
N LEU A 177 -9.85 -22.89 -13.79
CA LEU A 177 -10.48 -24.10 -13.31
C LEU A 177 -10.29 -24.24 -11.79
N GLN A 178 -11.36 -24.03 -11.04
CA GLN A 178 -11.35 -24.16 -9.56
C GLN A 178 -11.99 -25.47 -9.08
N ASN A 179 -12.63 -26.22 -9.97
CA ASN A 179 -13.31 -27.46 -9.62
C ASN A 179 -12.42 -28.67 -9.91
N ALA A 180 -12.13 -29.45 -8.89
CA ALA A 180 -11.29 -30.65 -8.97
C ALA A 180 -11.82 -31.66 -10.00
N ASN A 181 -13.14 -31.87 -10.08
CA ASN A 181 -13.74 -32.83 -11.03
C ASN A 181 -13.45 -32.40 -12.48
N THR A 182 -13.72 -31.14 -12.81
CA THR A 182 -13.49 -30.59 -14.16
C THR A 182 -12.01 -30.60 -14.50
N TYR A 183 -11.15 -30.33 -13.52
CA TYR A 183 -9.69 -30.40 -13.70
C TYR A 183 -9.24 -31.83 -14.05
N MET A 184 -9.73 -32.83 -13.31
CA MET A 184 -9.39 -34.25 -13.56
C MET A 184 -9.92 -34.73 -14.92
N GLU A 185 -11.14 -34.35 -15.31
CA GLU A 185 -11.69 -34.67 -16.64
C GLU A 185 -10.85 -34.02 -17.75
N THR A 186 -10.40 -32.78 -17.56
CA THR A 186 -9.55 -32.06 -18.53
C THR A 186 -8.17 -32.70 -18.64
N ALA A 187 -7.53 -33.03 -17.51
CA ALA A 187 -6.23 -33.69 -17.47
C ALA A 187 -6.30 -35.06 -18.15
N TYR A 188 -7.33 -35.84 -17.85
CA TYR A 188 -7.58 -37.09 -18.53
C TYR A 188 -7.76 -36.92 -20.05
N SER A 189 -8.54 -35.93 -20.48
CA SER A 189 -8.76 -35.66 -21.90
C SER A 189 -7.48 -35.32 -22.64
N ALA A 190 -6.56 -34.56 -21.98
CA ALA A 190 -5.26 -34.25 -22.52
C ALA A 190 -4.39 -35.52 -22.68
N LEU A 191 -4.36 -36.40 -21.68
CA LEU A 191 -3.63 -37.67 -21.76
C LEU A 191 -4.21 -38.60 -22.79
N TYR A 192 -5.56 -38.75 -22.81
CA TYR A 192 -6.26 -39.59 -23.78
C TYR A 192 -5.98 -39.18 -25.23
N ASN A 193 -6.08 -37.89 -25.52
CA ASN A 193 -5.80 -37.34 -26.84
C ASN A 193 -4.32 -37.49 -27.22
N GLY A 194 -3.42 -37.29 -26.25
CA GLY A 194 -2.00 -37.55 -26.44
C GLY A 194 -1.69 -38.99 -26.86
N TYR A 195 -2.30 -39.96 -26.19
CA TYR A 195 -2.13 -41.36 -26.52
C TYR A 195 -2.80 -41.75 -27.84
N LEU A 196 -3.99 -41.22 -28.10
CA LEU A 196 -4.75 -41.56 -29.32
C LEU A 196 -4.10 -40.97 -30.58
N TYR A 197 -3.78 -39.66 -30.56
CA TYR A 197 -3.38 -38.92 -31.76
C TYR A 197 -1.85 -38.82 -31.92
N ASN A 198 -1.10 -38.61 -30.83
CA ASN A 198 0.35 -38.47 -30.93
C ASN A 198 1.07 -39.82 -30.88
N SER A 199 0.58 -40.77 -30.09
CA SER A 199 1.22 -42.09 -29.95
C SER A 199 0.55 -43.16 -30.84
N GLY A 200 -0.59 -42.87 -31.48
CA GLY A 200 -1.26 -43.76 -32.41
C GLY A 200 -1.86 -45.02 -31.79
N TYR A 201 -2.15 -44.99 -30.48
CA TYR A 201 -2.81 -46.15 -29.83
C TYR A 201 -4.30 -46.24 -30.23
N THR A 202 -4.85 -47.43 -30.07
CA THR A 202 -6.31 -47.61 -30.21
C THR A 202 -7.05 -46.84 -29.09
N ALA A 203 -8.31 -46.48 -29.36
CA ALA A 203 -9.15 -45.75 -28.37
C ALA A 203 -9.25 -46.52 -27.03
N GLU A 204 -9.35 -47.85 -27.07
CA GLU A 204 -9.39 -48.69 -25.87
C GLU A 204 -8.06 -48.59 -25.10
N ARG A 205 -6.94 -48.69 -25.79
CA ARG A 205 -5.62 -48.61 -25.15
C ARG A 205 -5.35 -47.22 -24.63
N ALA A 206 -5.71 -46.16 -25.38
CA ALA A 206 -5.61 -44.79 -24.92
C ALA A 206 -6.43 -44.50 -23.64
N TYR A 207 -7.66 -45.09 -23.58
CA TYR A 207 -8.53 -45.00 -22.41
C TYR A 207 -7.86 -45.64 -21.16
N GLN A 208 -7.31 -46.83 -21.29
CA GLN A 208 -6.65 -47.54 -20.19
C GLN A 208 -5.39 -46.77 -19.71
N LEU A 209 -4.54 -46.35 -20.65
CA LEU A 209 -3.32 -45.64 -20.33
C LEU A 209 -3.57 -44.28 -19.70
N ALA A 210 -4.55 -43.51 -20.21
CA ALA A 210 -4.90 -42.20 -19.68
C ALA A 210 -5.39 -42.30 -18.24
N ASN A 211 -6.18 -43.30 -17.89
CA ASN A 211 -6.58 -43.53 -16.49
C ASN A 211 -5.42 -44.02 -15.59
N ALA A 212 -4.58 -44.91 -16.12
CA ALA A 212 -3.45 -45.45 -15.37
C ALA A 212 -2.41 -44.36 -15.04
N ASP A 213 -2.17 -43.43 -15.99
CA ASP A 213 -1.17 -42.39 -15.85
C ASP A 213 -1.67 -41.10 -15.20
N LEU A 214 -2.99 -40.95 -14.96
CA LEU A 214 -3.58 -39.72 -14.48
C LEU A 214 -2.95 -39.25 -13.15
N PHE A 215 -2.98 -40.07 -12.13
CA PHE A 215 -2.40 -39.75 -10.83
C PHE A 215 -0.87 -39.67 -10.87
N PRO A 216 -0.12 -40.62 -11.48
CA PRO A 216 1.33 -40.50 -11.63
C PRO A 216 1.77 -39.18 -12.33
N LYS A 217 1.02 -38.74 -13.36
CA LYS A 217 1.33 -37.48 -14.07
C LYS A 217 0.97 -36.22 -13.29
N LEU A 218 -0.08 -36.27 -12.48
CA LEU A 218 -0.46 -35.16 -11.60
C LEU A 218 0.30 -35.18 -10.28
N GLY A 219 0.83 -36.32 -9.87
CA GLY A 219 1.62 -36.50 -8.66
C GLY A 219 0.80 -36.71 -7.39
N TYR A 220 -0.53 -36.55 -7.43
CA TYR A 220 -1.44 -36.69 -6.29
C TYR A 220 -2.65 -37.53 -6.62
N GLN A 221 -3.04 -38.38 -5.70
CA GLN A 221 -4.34 -39.05 -5.68
C GLN A 221 -5.22 -38.36 -4.63
N VAL A 222 -6.35 -37.81 -5.08
CA VAL A 222 -7.31 -37.09 -4.19
C VAL A 222 -8.73 -37.67 -4.32
N TYR A 223 -8.88 -38.80 -4.97
CA TYR A 223 -10.14 -39.52 -5.09
C TYR A 223 -10.02 -40.94 -4.63
N THR A 224 -10.98 -41.39 -3.84
CA THR A 224 -11.21 -42.83 -3.57
C THR A 224 -12.09 -43.36 -4.69
N ILE A 225 -11.66 -44.46 -5.32
CA ILE A 225 -12.28 -45.08 -6.45
C ILE A 225 -12.71 -46.49 -6.05
N PRO A 226 -13.91 -46.97 -6.40
CA PRO A 226 -14.30 -48.35 -6.13
C PRO A 226 -13.36 -49.35 -6.81
N ASP A 227 -13.14 -50.49 -6.17
CA ASP A 227 -12.23 -51.54 -6.63
C ASP A 227 -12.54 -51.97 -8.07
N GLY A 228 -11.51 -52.11 -8.88
CA GLY A 228 -11.58 -52.53 -10.26
C GLY A 228 -12.19 -51.50 -11.24
N GLN A 229 -12.43 -50.28 -10.79
CA GLN A 229 -12.96 -49.18 -11.63
C GLN A 229 -11.88 -48.14 -11.94
N TYR A 230 -12.11 -47.35 -12.96
CA TYR A 230 -11.32 -46.16 -13.30
C TYR A 230 -11.96 -44.89 -12.78
N LEU A 231 -11.14 -43.88 -12.55
CA LEU A 231 -11.62 -42.53 -12.13
C LEU A 231 -12.47 -41.87 -13.23
N ILE A 232 -12.03 -41.96 -14.47
CA ILE A 232 -12.76 -41.37 -15.60
C ILE A 232 -13.40 -42.47 -16.45
N GLY A 233 -14.68 -42.34 -16.66
CA GLY A 233 -15.45 -43.27 -17.47
C GLY A 233 -15.17 -43.12 -18.98
N ARG A 234 -15.71 -44.08 -19.79
CA ARG A 234 -15.57 -44.03 -21.26
C ARG A 234 -16.22 -42.82 -21.93
N ASN A 235 -17.11 -42.15 -21.22
CA ASN A 235 -17.75 -40.91 -21.66
C ASN A 235 -16.86 -39.66 -21.36
N GLY A 236 -15.64 -39.85 -20.84
CA GLY A 236 -14.73 -38.77 -20.44
C GLY A 236 -15.16 -38.03 -19.19
N LYS A 237 -16.11 -38.56 -18.44
CA LYS A 237 -16.63 -37.96 -17.22
C LYS A 237 -16.20 -38.71 -15.98
N LEU A 238 -16.12 -37.98 -14.84
CA LEU A 238 -15.79 -38.55 -13.55
C LEU A 238 -16.75 -39.72 -13.23
N ASN A 239 -16.18 -40.76 -12.65
CA ASN A 239 -16.97 -41.91 -12.18
C ASN A 239 -17.91 -41.42 -11.04
N PRO A 240 -19.25 -41.63 -11.19
CA PRO A 240 -20.20 -41.14 -10.19
C PRO A 240 -20.09 -41.81 -8.83
N TYR A 241 -19.34 -42.91 -8.71
CA TYR A 241 -19.06 -43.61 -7.47
C TYR A 241 -17.71 -43.27 -6.87
N ALA A 242 -16.91 -42.44 -7.55
CA ALA A 242 -15.67 -41.89 -6.97
C ALA A 242 -16.03 -40.80 -5.98
N THR A 243 -15.35 -40.80 -4.83
CA THR A 243 -15.53 -39.77 -3.79
C THR A 243 -14.26 -38.93 -3.66
N LEU A 244 -14.44 -37.60 -3.51
CA LEU A 244 -13.33 -36.72 -3.22
C LEU A 244 -12.81 -37.00 -1.82
N GLY A 245 -11.50 -37.13 -1.70
CA GLY A 245 -10.77 -37.56 -0.52
C GLY A 245 -10.16 -38.95 -0.71
N TYR A 246 -8.89 -39.08 -0.36
CA TYR A 246 -8.14 -40.34 -0.44
C TYR A 246 -7.22 -40.50 0.77
N SER A 247 -7.18 -41.67 1.38
CA SER A 247 -6.21 -41.99 2.41
C SER A 247 -5.27 -43.08 1.90
N ASP A 248 -3.96 -42.90 2.11
CA ASP A 248 -2.93 -43.92 1.86
C ASP A 248 -2.59 -44.73 3.11
N GLY A 249 -3.28 -44.46 4.22
CA GLY A 249 -3.06 -45.11 5.53
C GLY A 249 -2.25 -44.23 6.50
N ASP A 250 -1.38 -43.37 6.01
CA ASP A 250 -0.60 -42.43 6.81
C ASP A 250 -1.23 -41.02 6.76
N TYR A 251 -1.67 -40.60 5.58
CA TYR A 251 -2.19 -39.29 5.32
C TYR A 251 -3.56 -39.32 4.63
N TYR A 252 -4.29 -38.18 4.73
CA TYR A 252 -5.53 -37.96 4.00
C TYR A 252 -5.38 -36.78 3.04
N TYR A 253 -5.68 -37.02 1.77
CA TYR A 253 -5.52 -36.02 0.69
C TYR A 253 -6.87 -35.53 0.21
N THR A 254 -7.13 -34.25 0.37
CA THR A 254 -8.28 -33.54 -0.16
C THR A 254 -7.84 -32.13 -0.56
N PRO A 255 -8.30 -31.59 -1.68
CA PRO A 255 -7.90 -30.25 -2.11
C PRO A 255 -8.42 -29.18 -1.15
N ASP A 256 -7.63 -28.11 -1.02
CA ASP A 256 -8.00 -26.88 -0.34
C ASP A 256 -8.25 -25.75 -1.38
N ASN A 257 -9.05 -24.77 -1.03
CA ASN A 257 -9.21 -23.59 -1.85
C ASN A 257 -8.09 -22.58 -1.52
N TRP A 258 -6.99 -22.68 -2.23
CA TRP A 258 -5.80 -21.85 -2.02
C TRP A 258 -6.09 -20.36 -2.03
N SER A 259 -7.00 -19.91 -2.91
CA SER A 259 -7.34 -18.50 -3.01
C SER A 259 -8.10 -17.99 -1.79
N ASP A 260 -8.99 -18.79 -1.24
CA ASP A 260 -9.78 -18.38 -0.06
C ASP A 260 -8.92 -18.40 1.20
N GLU A 261 -7.94 -19.31 1.27
CA GLU A 261 -7.01 -19.43 2.41
C GLU A 261 -5.95 -18.31 2.41
N MET A 262 -5.45 -17.91 1.23
CA MET A 262 -4.38 -16.93 1.13
C MET A 262 -4.83 -15.48 1.31
N PHE A 263 -6.11 -15.19 1.07
CA PHE A 263 -6.65 -13.83 1.12
C PHE A 263 -7.74 -13.70 2.17
N GLN A 264 -7.63 -12.68 2.97
CA GLN A 264 -8.57 -12.39 4.06
C GLN A 264 -9.10 -10.96 3.99
N SER A 265 -10.15 -10.70 4.73
CA SER A 265 -10.68 -9.35 4.91
C SER A 265 -10.28 -8.83 6.27
N ASN A 266 -9.59 -7.68 6.32
CA ASN A 266 -9.03 -7.14 7.54
C ASN A 266 -9.53 -5.73 7.83
N LEU A 267 -9.47 -5.35 9.11
CA LEU A 267 -9.92 -4.07 9.61
C LEU A 267 -8.86 -2.99 9.33
N ARG A 268 -9.31 -1.86 8.78
CA ARG A 268 -8.59 -0.58 8.80
C ARG A 268 -9.24 0.33 9.84
N GLN A 269 -8.43 0.94 10.70
CA GLN A 269 -8.91 1.88 11.70
C GLN A 269 -7.97 3.09 11.82
N GLU A 270 -8.57 4.27 11.96
CA GLU A 270 -7.85 5.54 12.02
C GLU A 270 -8.53 6.45 13.04
N TYR A 271 -7.73 7.06 13.92
CA TYR A 271 -8.17 8.00 14.93
C TYR A 271 -7.30 9.25 14.88
N ASN A 272 -7.91 10.40 14.77
CA ASN A 272 -7.22 11.69 14.75
C ASN A 272 -7.85 12.62 15.76
N LEU A 273 -7.05 13.06 16.74
CA LEU A 273 -7.42 14.08 17.70
C LEU A 273 -6.64 15.35 17.36
N SER A 274 -7.31 16.47 17.25
CA SER A 274 -6.65 17.76 17.08
C SER A 274 -7.23 18.83 17.98
N VAL A 275 -6.36 19.75 18.39
CA VAL A 275 -6.69 20.92 19.19
C VAL A 275 -6.08 22.14 18.52
N SER A 276 -6.87 23.12 18.17
CA SER A 276 -6.40 24.35 17.53
C SER A 276 -7.09 25.56 18.11
N GLY A 277 -6.38 26.68 18.11
CA GLY A 277 -6.93 27.94 18.61
C GLY A 277 -5.88 29.05 18.58
N GLY A 278 -6.22 30.19 19.14
CA GLY A 278 -5.27 31.28 19.25
C GLY A 278 -5.88 32.57 19.74
N SER A 279 -4.98 33.51 20.00
CA SER A 279 -5.26 34.91 20.32
C SER A 279 -4.56 35.81 19.30
N ASP A 280 -4.61 37.11 19.50
CA ASP A 280 -3.86 38.08 18.66
C ASP A 280 -2.34 37.87 18.69
N LYS A 281 -1.84 37.20 19.73
CA LYS A 281 -0.38 36.97 19.92
C LYS A 281 0.06 35.53 19.77
N LEU A 282 -0.84 34.57 19.91
CA LEU A 282 -0.52 33.15 19.91
C LEU A 282 -1.49 32.41 19.02
N SER A 283 -1.00 31.58 18.12
CA SER A 283 -1.81 30.56 17.45
C SER A 283 -1.14 29.21 17.59
N TYR A 284 -1.96 28.17 17.78
CA TYR A 284 -1.46 26.82 18.00
C TYR A 284 -2.36 25.79 17.31
N TYR A 285 -1.71 24.74 16.82
CA TYR A 285 -2.32 23.50 16.35
C TYR A 285 -1.56 22.33 16.93
N LEU A 286 -2.26 21.42 17.56
CA LEU A 286 -1.73 20.19 18.14
C LEU A 286 -2.52 19.03 17.57
N SER A 287 -1.87 17.93 17.22
CA SER A 287 -2.56 16.70 16.83
C SER A 287 -1.87 15.45 17.35
N ALA A 288 -2.66 14.41 17.53
CA ALA A 288 -2.21 13.05 17.79
C ALA A 288 -3.06 12.10 16.96
N SER A 289 -2.43 11.14 16.30
CA SER A 289 -3.14 10.17 15.48
C SER A 289 -2.59 8.77 15.61
N TYR A 290 -3.48 7.81 15.38
CA TYR A 290 -3.21 6.39 15.24
C TYR A 290 -3.88 5.86 13.99
N LEU A 291 -3.12 5.16 13.16
CA LEU A 291 -3.60 4.43 11.99
C LEU A 291 -3.12 2.99 12.09
N ASN A 292 -4.03 2.03 11.97
CA ASN A 292 -3.73 0.63 11.71
C ASN A 292 -4.47 0.20 10.45
N ASP A 293 -3.72 -0.22 9.44
CA ASP A 293 -4.21 -0.57 8.11
C ASP A 293 -3.66 -1.96 7.76
N GLU A 294 -4.45 -3.01 8.08
CA GLU A 294 -4.09 -4.41 7.83
C GLU A 294 -4.34 -4.76 6.36
N GLY A 295 -3.39 -5.45 5.74
CA GLY A 295 -3.50 -5.90 4.36
C GLY A 295 -4.38 -7.14 4.20
N ILE A 296 -4.61 -7.55 2.96
CA ILE A 296 -5.43 -8.72 2.62
C ILE A 296 -4.66 -10.05 2.65
N ILE A 297 -3.35 -10.01 2.83
CA ILE A 297 -2.48 -11.17 3.00
C ILE A 297 -1.96 -11.15 4.44
N GLU A 298 -1.83 -12.34 5.04
CA GLU A 298 -1.29 -12.48 6.40
C GLU A 298 0.08 -11.78 6.54
N ASN A 299 0.33 -11.16 7.70
CA ASN A 299 1.55 -10.38 7.97
C ASN A 299 1.82 -9.20 7.01
N SER A 300 0.80 -8.71 6.31
CA SER A 300 0.88 -7.46 5.59
C SER A 300 0.13 -6.36 6.34
N GLY A 301 0.72 -5.17 6.46
CA GLY A 301 0.04 -4.09 7.16
C GLY A 301 0.92 -2.87 7.38
N PHE A 302 0.27 -1.80 7.80
CA PHE A 302 0.88 -0.50 8.07
C PHE A 302 0.27 0.09 9.33
N GLU A 303 1.12 0.41 10.29
CA GLU A 303 0.75 1.07 11.53
C GLU A 303 1.51 2.39 11.66
N ARG A 304 0.82 3.45 12.06
CA ARG A 304 1.45 4.75 12.31
C ARG A 304 0.85 5.40 13.54
N ILE A 305 1.73 5.80 14.46
CA ILE A 305 1.42 6.76 15.53
C ILE A 305 2.12 8.06 15.16
N SER A 306 1.39 9.17 15.12
CA SER A 306 2.02 10.46 14.84
C SER A 306 1.49 11.56 15.73
N THR A 307 2.34 12.53 16.00
CA THR A 307 2.00 13.76 16.72
C THR A 307 2.55 14.96 15.99
N ARG A 308 1.83 16.09 16.06
CA ARG A 308 2.26 17.35 15.46
C ARG A 308 1.96 18.51 16.39
N MET A 309 2.86 19.49 16.36
CA MET A 309 2.71 20.75 17.07
C MET A 309 3.15 21.91 16.16
N ASN A 310 2.24 22.83 15.88
CA ASN A 310 2.53 24.10 15.22
C ASN A 310 2.15 25.23 16.16
N VAL A 311 3.11 26.10 16.49
CA VAL A 311 2.91 27.25 17.37
C VAL A 311 3.55 28.46 16.74
N ASP A 312 2.78 29.53 16.60
CA ASP A 312 3.22 30.86 16.18
C ASP A 312 2.99 31.86 17.31
N TYR A 313 4.01 32.62 17.68
CA TYR A 313 3.96 33.60 18.78
C TYR A 313 4.48 34.97 18.35
N GLN A 314 3.62 35.99 18.44
CA GLN A 314 3.98 37.39 18.23
C GLN A 314 4.59 37.97 19.52
N ALA A 315 5.89 37.79 19.70
CA ALA A 315 6.59 38.17 20.91
C ALA A 315 6.66 39.71 21.09
N LYS A 316 6.87 40.43 19.99
CA LYS A 316 6.85 41.91 19.91
C LYS A 316 6.18 42.29 18.58
N LYS A 317 5.82 43.55 18.40
CA LYS A 317 5.27 44.04 17.11
C LYS A 317 6.19 43.76 15.93
N TRP A 318 7.48 43.74 16.17
CA TRP A 318 8.55 43.53 15.19
C TRP A 318 9.16 42.12 15.22
N LEU A 319 8.73 41.23 16.16
CA LEU A 319 9.29 39.87 16.31
C LEU A 319 8.21 38.82 16.40
N LYS A 320 8.17 37.94 15.40
CA LYS A 320 7.37 36.72 15.40
C LYS A 320 8.28 35.48 15.51
N LEU A 321 7.96 34.57 16.39
CA LEU A 321 8.63 33.28 16.58
C LEU A 321 7.67 32.15 16.20
N GLY A 322 8.18 31.08 15.61
CA GLY A 322 7.36 29.94 15.31
C GLY A 322 8.13 28.62 15.46
N VAL A 323 7.36 27.59 15.79
CA VAL A 323 7.84 26.21 15.95
C VAL A 323 6.86 25.29 15.25
N ASN A 324 7.37 24.38 14.43
CA ASN A 324 6.62 23.28 13.83
C ASN A 324 7.41 22.01 14.10
N LEU A 325 6.83 21.10 14.87
CA LEU A 325 7.41 19.81 15.20
C LEU A 325 6.45 18.69 14.81
N SER A 326 6.99 17.61 14.28
CA SER A 326 6.23 16.37 14.11
C SER A 326 7.11 15.17 14.42
N TYR A 327 6.52 14.19 15.07
CA TYR A 327 7.11 12.88 15.31
C TYR A 327 6.17 11.80 14.79
N SER A 328 6.72 10.82 14.12
CA SER A 328 5.98 9.66 13.64
C SER A 328 6.78 8.39 13.94
N ASN A 329 6.11 7.42 14.55
CA ASN A 329 6.55 6.05 14.64
C ASN A 329 5.72 5.22 13.66
N VAL A 330 6.41 4.54 12.75
CA VAL A 330 5.78 3.75 11.68
C VAL A 330 6.28 2.33 11.74
N THR A 331 5.37 1.38 11.66
CA THR A 331 5.65 -0.04 11.44
C THR A 331 4.99 -0.48 10.14
N SER A 332 5.80 -0.91 9.16
CA SER A 332 5.32 -1.54 7.93
C SER A 332 5.70 -3.01 7.94
N ARG A 333 4.75 -3.88 7.63
CA ARG A 333 4.94 -5.33 7.54
C ARG A 333 4.68 -5.77 6.11
N SER A 334 5.59 -6.55 5.54
CA SER A 334 5.48 -7.10 4.20
C SER A 334 5.61 -8.61 4.24
N PRO A 335 4.75 -9.35 3.53
CA PRO A 335 4.91 -10.80 3.38
C PRO A 335 6.02 -11.19 2.39
N GLY A 336 6.78 -10.21 1.82
CA GLY A 336 7.73 -10.46 0.76
C GLY A 336 7.06 -10.90 -0.55
N ASP A 337 7.83 -11.05 -1.62
CA ASP A 337 7.48 -11.68 -2.91
C ASP A 337 6.09 -11.38 -3.52
N GLN A 338 5.43 -10.28 -3.11
CA GLN A 338 4.07 -9.94 -3.56
C GLN A 338 4.03 -8.76 -4.55
N ASP A 339 5.17 -8.22 -4.93
CA ASP A 339 5.28 -7.12 -5.88
C ASP A 339 5.36 -7.60 -7.34
N THR A 340 5.46 -6.65 -8.27
CA THR A 340 5.53 -6.95 -9.70
C THR A 340 6.82 -7.65 -10.12
N ASP A 341 7.91 -7.44 -9.39
CA ASP A 341 9.21 -8.05 -9.68
C ASP A 341 9.19 -9.55 -9.31
N ALA A 342 8.38 -9.90 -8.31
CA ALA A 342 8.15 -11.27 -7.87
C ALA A 342 6.87 -11.90 -8.46
N ALA A 343 6.31 -11.36 -9.53
CA ALA A 343 5.02 -11.79 -10.10
C ALA A 343 4.95 -13.27 -10.53
N THR A 344 6.09 -13.94 -10.72
CA THR A 344 6.21 -15.36 -11.05
C THR A 344 6.82 -16.18 -9.92
N SER A 345 7.05 -15.58 -8.76
CA SER A 345 7.60 -16.27 -7.59
C SER A 345 6.62 -17.29 -7.03
N SER A 346 7.13 -18.44 -6.63
CA SER A 346 6.36 -19.46 -5.91
C SER A 346 5.96 -19.00 -4.50
N GLY A 347 6.50 -17.91 -3.99
CA GLY A 347 6.09 -17.21 -2.76
C GLY A 347 4.97 -16.20 -2.99
N ASN A 348 4.61 -15.89 -4.25
CA ASN A 348 3.59 -14.90 -4.58
C ASN A 348 2.19 -15.50 -4.52
N ALA A 349 1.33 -14.98 -3.61
CA ALA A 349 -0.03 -15.47 -3.41
C ALA A 349 -0.90 -15.35 -4.67
N PHE A 350 -0.74 -14.26 -5.43
CA PHE A 350 -1.53 -14.04 -6.65
C PHE A 350 -1.13 -15.01 -7.76
N PHE A 351 0.17 -15.28 -7.90
CA PHE A 351 0.66 -16.25 -8.85
C PHE A 351 0.21 -17.66 -8.48
N VAL A 352 0.48 -18.09 -7.25
CA VAL A 352 0.13 -19.43 -6.79
C VAL A 352 -1.37 -19.65 -6.85
N GLY A 353 -2.18 -18.70 -6.36
CA GLY A 353 -3.65 -18.82 -6.36
C GLY A 353 -4.29 -18.94 -7.74
N ASN A 354 -3.61 -18.45 -8.80
CA ASN A 354 -4.08 -18.56 -10.18
C ASN A 354 -3.56 -19.80 -10.93
N PHE A 355 -2.40 -20.32 -10.54
CA PHE A 355 -1.73 -21.39 -11.30
C PHE A 355 -1.69 -22.74 -10.61
N ILE A 356 -1.91 -22.81 -9.28
CA ILE A 356 -1.97 -24.09 -8.58
C ILE A 356 -3.20 -24.89 -9.02
N ALA A 357 -3.02 -26.20 -9.26
CA ALA A 357 -4.15 -27.03 -9.66
C ALA A 357 -5.11 -27.25 -8.49
N PRO A 358 -6.45 -27.20 -8.73
CA PRO A 358 -7.48 -27.32 -7.68
C PRO A 358 -7.65 -28.74 -7.14
N ILE A 359 -6.60 -29.55 -7.21
CA ILE A 359 -6.54 -30.90 -6.67
C ILE A 359 -5.51 -31.01 -5.54
N TYR A 360 -4.64 -29.99 -5.38
CA TYR A 360 -3.56 -30.08 -4.40
C TYR A 360 -4.01 -29.59 -3.02
N PRO A 361 -3.71 -30.36 -1.94
CA PRO A 361 -3.84 -29.91 -0.58
C PRO A 361 -2.90 -28.74 -0.29
N MET A 362 -3.33 -27.82 0.56
CA MET A 362 -2.48 -26.80 1.17
C MET A 362 -1.91 -27.30 2.50
N TYR A 363 -2.69 -28.09 3.21
CA TYR A 363 -2.40 -28.58 4.55
C TYR A 363 -2.18 -30.08 4.56
N VAL A 364 -1.28 -30.53 5.42
CA VAL A 364 -1.11 -31.96 5.74
C VAL A 364 -2.20 -32.40 6.70
N ARG A 365 -2.81 -33.56 6.41
CA ARG A 365 -3.84 -34.18 7.26
C ARG A 365 -3.44 -35.59 7.65
N ASN A 366 -3.80 -35.98 8.88
CA ASN A 366 -3.72 -37.34 9.33
C ASN A 366 -4.65 -38.25 8.52
N ALA A 367 -4.45 -39.58 8.58
CA ALA A 367 -5.27 -40.54 7.83
C ALA A 367 -6.78 -40.45 8.12
N ASP A 368 -7.18 -39.92 9.28
CA ASP A 368 -8.58 -39.66 9.66
C ASP A 368 -9.16 -38.33 9.12
N GLY A 369 -8.35 -37.56 8.39
CA GLY A 369 -8.73 -36.26 7.83
C GLY A 369 -8.51 -35.08 8.77
N SER A 370 -8.08 -35.26 10.02
CA SER A 370 -7.76 -34.17 10.93
C SER A 370 -6.47 -33.44 10.50
N PHE A 371 -6.40 -32.12 10.73
CA PHE A 371 -5.19 -31.36 10.41
C PHE A 371 -4.00 -31.75 11.29
N GLN A 372 -2.82 -31.83 10.69
CA GLN A 372 -1.58 -31.95 11.45
C GLN A 372 -1.10 -30.58 11.91
N TYR A 373 -0.56 -30.52 13.13
CA TYR A 373 0.02 -29.32 13.72
C TYR A 373 1.49 -29.51 14.04
N ASN A 374 2.29 -28.51 13.76
CA ASN A 374 3.68 -28.49 14.14
C ASN A 374 3.81 -28.27 15.65
N ALA A 375 4.44 -29.22 16.35
CA ALA A 375 4.56 -29.16 17.81
C ALA A 375 5.39 -27.97 18.33
N ASN A 376 6.28 -27.39 17.51
CA ASN A 376 7.13 -26.29 17.91
C ASN A 376 6.45 -24.92 17.72
N THR A 377 5.55 -24.80 16.73
CA THR A 377 4.96 -23.52 16.35
C THR A 377 3.47 -23.43 16.66
N GLY A 378 2.79 -24.56 16.81
CA GLY A 378 1.34 -24.62 16.99
C GLY A 378 0.52 -24.35 15.73
N TYR A 379 1.16 -24.08 14.60
CA TYR A 379 0.49 -23.86 13.31
C TYR A 379 0.29 -25.17 12.55
N HIS A 380 -0.56 -25.16 11.53
CA HIS A 380 -0.74 -26.26 10.61
C HIS A 380 0.58 -26.68 9.95
N VAL A 381 0.73 -27.97 9.68
CA VAL A 381 1.77 -28.45 8.78
C VAL A 381 1.32 -28.23 7.35
N TYR A 382 2.16 -27.60 6.55
CA TYR A 382 1.87 -27.25 5.16
C TYR A 382 2.41 -28.32 4.21
N ASP A 383 1.64 -28.60 3.15
CA ASP A 383 2.08 -29.50 2.08
C ASP A 383 2.86 -28.73 1.02
N TYR A 384 4.16 -29.01 0.91
CA TYR A 384 5.06 -28.40 -0.09
C TYR A 384 5.06 -29.14 -1.42
N GLY A 385 4.46 -30.33 -1.47
CA GLY A 385 4.39 -31.14 -2.68
C GLY A 385 5.74 -31.65 -3.19
N ASP A 386 6.74 -31.73 -2.34
CA ASP A 386 8.09 -32.25 -2.65
C ASP A 386 8.34 -33.64 -2.07
N GLY A 387 7.33 -34.24 -1.45
CA GLY A 387 7.43 -35.54 -0.77
C GLY A 387 8.06 -35.47 0.60
N SER A 388 8.43 -34.29 1.12
CA SER A 388 8.99 -34.14 2.47
C SER A 388 7.91 -34.12 3.56
N SER A 389 6.72 -33.68 3.23
CA SER A 389 5.59 -33.52 4.16
C SER A 389 4.58 -34.66 4.07
N THR A 390 4.45 -35.29 2.90
CA THR A 390 3.50 -36.37 2.61
C THR A 390 4.13 -37.39 1.66
N ASN A 391 3.40 -38.47 1.31
CA ASN A 391 3.91 -39.52 0.40
C ASN A 391 3.78 -39.15 -1.09
N PHE A 392 3.20 -37.97 -1.41
CA PHE A 392 3.03 -37.52 -2.80
C PHE A 392 3.92 -36.35 -3.15
N THR A 393 4.17 -36.20 -4.46
CA THR A 393 5.01 -35.13 -5.01
C THR A 393 4.26 -34.41 -6.15
N ARG A 394 4.18 -33.08 -6.13
CA ARG A 394 3.64 -32.30 -7.24
C ARG A 394 4.68 -32.15 -8.35
N ASN A 395 4.24 -32.37 -9.58
CA ASN A 395 5.11 -32.15 -10.76
C ASN A 395 5.23 -30.68 -11.14
N PHE A 396 4.36 -29.82 -10.58
CA PHE A 396 4.34 -28.39 -10.80
C PHE A 396 4.24 -27.67 -9.44
N MET A 397 5.02 -26.63 -9.25
CA MET A 397 5.13 -25.87 -8.00
C MET A 397 5.50 -26.74 -6.78
N SER A 398 6.35 -27.75 -6.98
CA SER A 398 6.96 -28.46 -5.86
C SER A 398 7.84 -27.53 -5.05
N MET A 399 7.96 -27.77 -3.75
CA MET A 399 8.65 -26.92 -2.76
C MET A 399 8.01 -25.53 -2.60
N SER A 400 6.74 -25.36 -2.98
CA SER A 400 6.05 -24.08 -2.88
C SER A 400 4.79 -24.20 -2.05
N ASN A 401 4.74 -23.46 -0.95
CA ASN A 401 3.52 -23.16 -0.21
C ASN A 401 3.66 -21.76 0.42
N PRO A 402 3.10 -20.71 -0.19
CA PRO A 402 3.31 -19.34 0.27
C PRO A 402 2.72 -19.08 1.66
N MET A 403 1.71 -19.84 2.09
CA MET A 403 1.11 -19.67 3.42
C MET A 403 2.11 -19.82 4.56
N SER A 404 3.05 -20.75 4.44
CA SER A 404 4.09 -20.90 5.45
C SER A 404 5.01 -19.67 5.50
N GLY A 405 5.34 -19.11 4.35
CA GLY A 405 6.10 -17.86 4.26
C GLY A 405 5.36 -16.70 4.93
N PHE A 406 4.06 -16.54 4.67
CA PHE A 406 3.26 -15.46 5.29
C PHE A 406 3.21 -15.56 6.81
N LEU A 407 3.22 -16.73 7.37
CA LEU A 407 3.15 -16.95 8.81
C LEU A 407 4.51 -16.94 9.51
N TYR A 408 5.51 -17.53 8.88
CA TYR A 408 6.80 -17.77 9.53
C TYR A 408 7.89 -16.80 9.11
N ASP A 409 7.85 -16.31 7.87
CA ASP A 409 8.79 -15.31 7.40
C ASP A 409 8.25 -13.91 7.77
N THR A 410 9.13 -13.04 8.24
CA THR A 410 8.71 -11.69 8.60
C THR A 410 9.65 -10.68 7.99
N GLU A 411 9.07 -9.66 7.36
CA GLU A 411 9.78 -8.48 6.94
C GLU A 411 9.10 -7.25 7.54
N LYS A 412 9.82 -6.56 8.44
CA LYS A 412 9.32 -5.39 9.17
C LYS A 412 10.23 -4.20 8.98
N TYR A 413 9.65 -3.07 8.65
CA TYR A 413 10.30 -1.77 8.66
C TYR A 413 9.77 -0.97 9.85
N LEU A 414 10.68 -0.58 10.74
CA LEU A 414 10.39 0.23 11.92
C LEU A 414 11.06 1.59 11.70
N MET A 415 10.25 2.66 11.60
CA MET A 415 10.74 4.00 11.31
C MET A 415 10.36 4.94 12.45
N ASP A 416 11.36 5.67 12.96
CA ASP A 416 11.19 6.75 13.91
C ASP A 416 11.62 8.05 13.25
N ILE A 417 10.65 8.92 12.93
CA ILE A 417 10.88 10.11 12.12
C ILE A 417 10.51 11.35 12.91
N LEU A 418 11.49 12.23 13.09
CA LEU A 418 11.34 13.54 13.73
C LEU A 418 11.59 14.66 12.71
N ASN A 419 10.62 15.55 12.56
CA ASN A 419 10.80 16.78 11.80
C ASN A 419 10.59 17.97 12.70
N GLY A 420 11.47 18.96 12.57
CA GLY A 420 11.40 20.20 13.32
C GLY A 420 11.71 21.41 12.44
N LYS A 421 10.95 22.47 12.62
CA LYS A 421 11.25 23.78 12.06
C LYS A 421 11.08 24.83 13.15
N TRP A 422 12.10 25.64 13.34
CA TRP A 422 12.08 26.83 14.17
C TRP A 422 12.30 28.05 13.28
N TYR A 423 11.58 29.11 13.50
CA TYR A 423 11.84 30.35 12.76
C TYR A 423 11.62 31.59 13.61
N ALA A 424 12.36 32.62 13.24
CA ALA A 424 12.18 33.99 13.75
C ALA A 424 12.00 34.92 12.57
N LYS A 425 10.89 35.65 12.54
CA LYS A 425 10.67 36.72 11.59
C LYS A 425 10.83 38.06 12.32
N ILE A 426 11.70 38.89 11.78
CA ILE A 426 12.04 40.21 12.33
C ILE A 426 11.62 41.25 11.27
N ASP A 427 10.63 42.07 11.59
CA ASP A 427 10.28 43.25 10.80
C ASP A 427 11.20 44.40 11.17
N ILE A 428 12.18 44.71 10.29
CA ILE A 428 13.27 45.66 10.56
C ILE A 428 12.74 47.09 10.41
N ILE A 429 12.06 47.35 9.31
CA ILE A 429 11.31 48.58 8.98
C ILE A 429 10.10 48.21 8.16
N ASP A 430 9.20 49.15 7.93
CA ASP A 430 8.05 48.94 7.04
C ASP A 430 8.53 48.56 5.63
N GLY A 431 8.05 47.40 5.16
CA GLY A 431 8.43 46.81 3.87
C GLY A 431 9.76 46.04 3.85
N LEU A 432 10.48 45.90 4.98
CA LEU A 432 11.69 45.10 5.05
C LEU A 432 11.66 44.16 6.25
N SER A 433 11.66 42.84 5.98
CA SER A 433 11.69 41.81 7.03
C SER A 433 12.78 40.76 6.77
N LEU A 434 13.34 40.23 7.82
CA LEU A 434 14.27 39.10 7.82
C LEU A 434 13.60 37.90 8.49
N THR A 435 13.54 36.79 7.77
CA THR A 435 13.11 35.50 8.35
C THR A 435 14.32 34.57 8.41
N ALA A 436 14.70 34.14 9.62
CA ALA A 436 15.69 33.10 9.86
C ALA A 436 14.96 31.81 10.24
N SER A 437 15.24 30.70 9.56
CA SER A 437 14.65 29.40 9.82
C SER A 437 15.73 28.33 10.01
N LEU A 438 15.48 27.42 10.93
CA LEU A 438 16.26 26.21 11.16
C LEU A 438 15.33 25.00 10.98
N GLY A 439 15.66 24.13 10.04
CA GLY A 439 14.98 22.86 9.79
C GLY A 439 15.81 21.69 10.27
N LEU A 440 15.19 20.71 10.88
CA LEU A 440 15.80 19.44 11.31
C LEU A 440 14.93 18.29 10.80
N HIS A 441 15.58 17.31 10.17
CA HIS A 441 14.98 16.03 9.84
C HIS A 441 15.85 14.90 10.37
N ILE A 442 15.26 13.97 11.09
CA ILE A 442 15.90 12.73 11.57
C ILE A 442 14.98 11.57 11.20
N ASP A 443 15.52 10.60 10.46
CA ASP A 443 14.84 9.34 10.14
C ASP A 443 15.75 8.20 10.59
N ASN A 444 15.26 7.39 11.54
CA ASN A 444 15.90 6.16 11.98
C ASN A 444 15.05 5.00 11.48
N THR A 445 15.49 4.36 10.42
CA THR A 445 14.83 3.19 9.84
C THR A 445 15.58 1.92 10.19
N ARG A 446 14.85 0.92 10.69
CA ARG A 446 15.36 -0.42 10.95
C ARG A 446 14.51 -1.42 10.17
N GLN A 447 15.17 -2.26 9.38
CA GLN A 447 14.57 -3.39 8.70
C GLN A 447 14.95 -4.67 9.42
N HIS A 448 13.99 -5.49 9.73
CA HIS A 448 14.16 -6.83 10.28
C HIS A 448 13.52 -7.81 9.29
N SER A 449 14.33 -8.69 8.72
CA SER A 449 13.87 -9.75 7.84
C SER A 449 14.29 -11.10 8.45
N VAL A 450 13.33 -12.00 8.57
CA VAL A 450 13.54 -13.35 9.10
C VAL A 450 12.97 -14.35 8.11
N GLY A 451 13.83 -15.18 7.53
CA GLY A 451 13.44 -16.37 6.81
C GLY A 451 13.45 -17.56 7.76
N ASN A 452 12.31 -18.23 7.90
CA ASN A 452 12.13 -19.26 8.90
C ASN A 452 12.97 -20.53 8.61
N LYS A 453 13.32 -21.26 9.67
CA LYS A 453 14.10 -22.51 9.59
C LYS A 453 13.27 -23.79 9.45
N TYR A 454 11.95 -23.68 9.47
CA TYR A 454 11.09 -24.86 9.57
C TYR A 454 10.56 -25.30 8.21
N TYR A 455 10.22 -24.35 7.32
CA TYR A 455 9.55 -24.62 6.06
C TYR A 455 10.03 -23.70 4.93
N GLY A 456 9.82 -24.16 3.70
CA GLY A 456 10.13 -23.40 2.50
C GLY A 456 11.61 -23.31 2.18
N GLN A 457 11.96 -22.40 1.29
CA GLN A 457 13.32 -22.28 0.76
C GLN A 457 14.36 -21.98 1.85
N SER A 458 14.03 -21.11 2.79
CA SER A 458 14.95 -20.73 3.87
C SER A 458 15.30 -21.88 4.82
N ALA A 459 14.42 -22.87 4.95
CA ALA A 459 14.66 -24.06 5.79
C ALA A 459 15.83 -24.90 5.27
N SER A 460 16.06 -24.93 3.95
CA SER A 460 17.13 -25.73 3.33
C SER A 460 18.54 -25.35 3.80
N TYR A 461 18.72 -24.11 4.29
CA TYR A 461 19.98 -23.61 4.86
C TYR A 461 19.88 -23.21 6.33
N GLY A 462 18.83 -23.66 7.03
CA GLY A 462 18.65 -23.47 8.47
C GLY A 462 18.03 -22.12 8.88
N GLY A 463 17.40 -21.44 7.94
CA GLY A 463 16.79 -20.12 8.13
C GLY A 463 17.77 -18.96 7.91
N SER A 464 17.24 -17.73 7.93
CA SER A 464 18.03 -16.51 7.79
C SER A 464 17.53 -15.42 8.70
N VAL A 465 18.42 -14.56 9.16
CA VAL A 465 18.07 -13.31 9.85
C VAL A 465 18.88 -12.19 9.22
N MET A 466 18.20 -11.16 8.75
CA MET A 466 18.84 -9.95 8.26
C MET A 466 18.33 -8.77 9.07
N GLN A 467 19.25 -7.93 9.53
CA GLN A 467 18.93 -6.66 10.17
C GLN A 467 19.70 -5.55 9.47
N TYR A 468 18.99 -4.56 9.02
CA TYR A 468 19.54 -3.35 8.44
C TYR A 468 19.09 -2.15 9.25
N SER A 469 20.00 -1.18 9.47
CA SER A 469 19.71 0.07 10.16
C SER A 469 20.24 1.23 9.34
N SER A 470 19.40 2.22 9.11
CA SER A 470 19.74 3.45 8.42
C SER A 470 19.38 4.64 9.29
N ARG A 471 20.21 5.66 9.29
CA ARG A 471 19.90 6.94 9.90
C ARG A 471 20.17 8.06 8.92
N VAL A 472 19.13 8.81 8.59
CA VAL A 472 19.22 10.04 7.82
C VAL A 472 19.13 11.21 8.79
N TYR A 473 20.04 12.15 8.64
CA TYR A 473 20.07 13.39 9.40
C TYR A 473 20.24 14.55 8.44
N SER A 474 19.33 15.51 8.47
CA SER A 474 19.41 16.73 7.65
C SER A 474 19.19 17.97 8.52
N LEU A 475 20.03 18.96 8.34
CA LEU A 475 19.92 20.27 8.97
C LEU A 475 19.89 21.34 7.88
N ASP A 476 18.80 22.08 7.83
CA ASP A 476 18.57 23.16 6.88
C ASP A 476 18.58 24.52 7.59
N GLN A 477 19.31 25.47 7.03
CA GLN A 477 19.33 26.86 7.48
C GLN A 477 18.90 27.77 6.34
N GLN A 478 17.93 28.62 6.59
CA GLN A 478 17.39 29.53 5.58
C GLN A 478 17.33 30.95 6.16
N TYR A 479 17.79 31.90 5.39
CA TYR A 479 17.72 33.32 5.69
C TYR A 479 17.05 34.03 4.50
N LEU A 480 15.90 34.60 4.76
CA LEU A 480 15.10 35.24 3.73
C LEU A 480 14.90 36.71 4.07
N LEU A 481 15.37 37.59 3.20
CA LEU A 481 15.15 39.02 3.27
C LEU A 481 14.04 39.40 2.27
N ASN A 482 12.97 39.98 2.77
CA ASN A 482 11.80 40.42 1.97
C ASN A 482 11.56 41.89 2.13
#